data_cf7a61a8c240f306dd96eb46f474ac8f
#
_entry.id   cf7a61a8c240f306dd96eb46f474ac8f
#
_cell.length_a   1.000
_cell.length_b   1.000
_cell.length_c   1.000
_cell.angle_alpha   90.00
_cell.angle_beta   90.00
_cell.angle_gamma   90.00
#
_symmetry.space_group_name_H-M   'P 1'
#
loop_
_entity.id
_entity.type
_entity.pdbx_description
1 polymer ?
#
loop_
_entity_poly.entity_id
_entity_poly.type
_entity_poly.pdbx_seq_one_letter_code
_entity_poly.pdbx_strand_id
1 'polypeptide(L)'
;MSYLIPKEDINAKSFMIKPPDFHRQRSMMKTDKVYECTITNIVELTDVEKLFHLKITDKTEAEIFSFLPGQFVMLELPGFGEIPVSISSSTSRKGFIGICVRKAGKVTNMLHKAQPGTKVGVRGPFGTYFPMEKMINHNILLIAGGLGFAPLRSPIYWINEHRSDYKDVSILYGTKNPSQILFKYQFEMWSQIYNYDIRLIVDEPDKEWEGKVGLITDLFKDITIDPQNTYAIVCGPPIMFKFACAHLN
;
A
#
# COMPACT_ATOMS: atom_id res chain seq x y z
N MET A 1 16.51 4.53 -18.63
CA MET A 1 15.74 3.26 -18.69
C MET A 1 14.27 3.61 -18.50
N SER A 2 13.44 3.42 -19.52
CA SER A 2 12.01 3.66 -19.41
C SER A 2 11.40 2.56 -18.53
N TYR A 3 10.99 2.92 -17.32
CA TYR A 3 10.18 2.04 -16.49
C TYR A 3 8.81 1.89 -17.15
N LEU A 4 8.55 0.71 -17.73
CA LEU A 4 7.22 0.34 -18.19
C LEU A 4 6.33 0.22 -16.93
N ILE A 5 5.46 1.22 -16.73
CA ILE A 5 4.40 1.14 -15.73
C ILE A 5 3.58 -0.10 -16.09
N PRO A 6 3.39 -1.08 -15.19
CA PRO A 6 2.55 -2.23 -15.49
C PRO A 6 1.18 -1.71 -15.93
N LYS A 7 0.69 -2.13 -17.10
CA LYS A 7 -0.63 -1.74 -17.63
C LYS A 7 -1.76 -1.98 -16.64
N GLU A 8 -1.55 -2.86 -15.68
CA GLU A 8 -2.44 -3.22 -14.59
C GLU A 8 -2.63 -2.10 -13.57
N ASP A 9 -1.66 -1.19 -13.42
CA ASP A 9 -1.73 -0.05 -12.50
C ASP A 9 -2.34 1.22 -13.15
N ILE A 10 -2.57 1.23 -14.47
CA ILE A 10 -3.02 2.42 -15.24
C ILE A 10 -4.54 2.43 -15.48
N ASN A 11 -5.24 1.31 -15.39
CA ASN A 11 -6.66 1.22 -15.73
C ASN A 11 -7.60 1.54 -14.57
N ALA A 12 -7.50 2.75 -14.01
CA ALA A 12 -8.57 3.34 -13.21
C ALA A 12 -9.52 4.14 -14.11
N LYS A 13 -10.32 3.47 -14.94
CA LYS A 13 -11.57 4.07 -15.42
C LYS A 13 -12.51 4.17 -14.23
N SER A 14 -12.88 5.40 -13.89
CA SER A 14 -13.88 5.69 -12.87
C SER A 14 -15.21 5.03 -13.23
N PHE A 15 -15.43 3.85 -12.72
CA PHE A 15 -16.77 3.32 -12.54
C PHE A 15 -17.22 3.81 -11.17
N MET A 16 -18.33 4.55 -11.11
CA MET A 16 -19.07 4.76 -9.86
C MET A 16 -19.56 3.39 -9.37
N ILE A 17 -18.69 2.66 -8.72
CA ILE A 17 -19.07 1.47 -7.97
C ILE A 17 -19.49 2.00 -6.60
N LYS A 18 -20.79 1.93 -6.29
CA LYS A 18 -21.24 2.06 -4.89
C LYS A 18 -20.31 1.20 -4.03
N PRO A 19 -19.82 1.71 -2.89
CA PRO A 19 -18.98 0.90 -2.02
C PRO A 19 -19.70 -0.43 -1.80
N PRO A 20 -19.02 -1.57 -2.02
CA PRO A 20 -19.64 -2.86 -1.84
C PRO A 20 -20.17 -2.91 -0.40
N ASP A 21 -21.31 -3.57 -0.19
CA ASP A 21 -21.83 -3.83 1.15
C ASP A 21 -20.87 -4.79 1.88
N PHE A 22 -19.79 -4.22 2.40
CA PHE A 22 -18.69 -4.95 3.05
C PHE A 22 -19.17 -5.74 4.26
N HIS A 23 -20.22 -5.28 4.95
CA HIS A 23 -20.79 -6.01 6.08
C HIS A 23 -21.42 -7.32 5.64
N ARG A 24 -22.14 -7.31 4.51
CA ARG A 24 -22.75 -8.51 3.94
C ARG A 24 -21.73 -9.47 3.34
N GLN A 25 -20.72 -8.96 2.62
CA GLN A 25 -19.66 -9.79 2.04
C GLN A 25 -18.77 -10.43 3.12
N ARG A 26 -18.45 -9.68 4.19
CA ARG A 26 -17.64 -10.17 5.30
C ARG A 26 -18.30 -11.34 6.04
N SER A 27 -19.63 -11.38 6.14
CA SER A 27 -20.36 -12.52 6.75
C SER A 27 -20.27 -13.81 5.93
N MET A 28 -19.92 -13.72 4.66
CA MET A 28 -19.77 -14.86 3.75
C MET A 28 -18.34 -15.39 3.66
N MET A 29 -17.35 -14.60 4.09
CA MET A 29 -15.94 -15.00 4.05
C MET A 29 -15.57 -15.82 5.29
N LYS A 30 -14.98 -17.00 5.05
CA LYS A 30 -14.36 -17.80 6.10
C LYS A 30 -12.90 -17.39 6.21
N THR A 31 -12.52 -16.72 7.30
CA THR A 31 -11.14 -16.27 7.56
C THR A 31 -10.15 -17.42 7.68
N ASP A 32 -10.61 -18.61 8.02
CA ASP A 32 -9.78 -19.82 8.18
C ASP A 32 -9.50 -20.52 6.83
N LYS A 33 -10.22 -20.11 5.78
CA LYS A 33 -10.05 -20.69 4.44
C LYS A 33 -8.76 -20.26 3.81
N VAL A 34 -8.04 -21.20 3.21
CA VAL A 34 -6.90 -20.92 2.34
C VAL A 34 -7.42 -20.75 0.91
N TYR A 35 -7.21 -19.56 0.35
CA TYR A 35 -7.46 -19.28 -1.07
C TYR A 35 -6.22 -19.65 -1.86
N GLU A 36 -6.36 -20.54 -2.84
CA GLU A 36 -5.24 -20.79 -3.77
C GLU A 36 -5.07 -19.60 -4.70
N CYS A 37 -3.87 -19.06 -4.74
CA CYS A 37 -3.50 -17.94 -5.59
C CYS A 37 -2.35 -18.30 -6.50
N THR A 38 -2.31 -17.66 -7.67
CA THR A 38 -1.17 -17.71 -8.58
C THR A 38 -0.47 -16.36 -8.61
N ILE A 39 0.85 -16.33 -8.48
CA ILE A 39 1.64 -15.13 -8.75
C ILE A 39 1.55 -14.83 -10.25
N THR A 40 0.93 -13.72 -10.63
CA THR A 40 0.75 -13.33 -12.03
C THR A 40 1.84 -12.40 -12.53
N ASN A 41 2.39 -11.57 -11.63
CA ASN A 41 3.45 -10.62 -11.95
C ASN A 41 4.31 -10.34 -10.73
N ILE A 42 5.56 -9.95 -10.95
CA ILE A 42 6.52 -9.57 -9.92
C ILE A 42 7.23 -8.29 -10.39
N VAL A 43 7.18 -7.24 -9.57
CA VAL A 43 7.87 -5.97 -9.84
C VAL A 43 8.97 -5.79 -8.81
N GLU A 44 10.19 -5.62 -9.25
CA GLU A 44 11.31 -5.24 -8.37
C GLU A 44 11.20 -3.76 -8.05
N LEU A 45 11.04 -3.44 -6.76
CA LEU A 45 10.92 -2.06 -6.29
C LEU A 45 12.28 -1.53 -5.84
N THR A 46 13.03 -2.37 -5.14
CA THR A 46 14.38 -2.11 -4.63
C THR A 46 15.17 -3.43 -4.64
N ASP A 47 16.42 -3.41 -4.19
CA ASP A 47 17.24 -4.62 -4.08
C ASP A 47 16.66 -5.66 -3.11
N VAL A 48 15.81 -5.22 -2.17
CA VAL A 48 15.26 -6.07 -1.10
C VAL A 48 13.74 -6.09 -1.01
N GLU A 49 13.03 -5.26 -1.76
CA GLU A 49 11.57 -5.27 -1.84
C GLU A 49 11.06 -5.60 -3.24
N LYS A 50 10.08 -6.52 -3.29
CA LYS A 50 9.34 -6.86 -4.50
C LYS A 50 7.83 -6.70 -4.25
N LEU A 51 7.13 -6.22 -5.28
CA LEU A 51 5.67 -6.24 -5.33
C LEU A 51 5.25 -7.52 -6.07
N PHE A 52 4.46 -8.34 -5.41
CA PHE A 52 3.88 -9.55 -5.98
C PHE A 52 2.41 -9.31 -6.28
N HIS A 53 2.00 -9.62 -7.49
CA HIS A 53 0.61 -9.61 -7.92
C HIS A 53 0.06 -11.03 -7.87
N LEU A 54 -0.93 -11.24 -7.02
CA LEU A 54 -1.57 -12.53 -6.82
C LEU A 54 -2.99 -12.50 -7.41
N LYS A 55 -3.38 -13.59 -8.03
CA LYS A 55 -4.74 -13.80 -8.52
C LYS A 55 -5.31 -15.07 -7.89
N ILE A 56 -6.49 -14.95 -7.28
CA ILE A 56 -7.22 -16.09 -6.75
C ILE A 56 -7.62 -17.01 -7.92
N THR A 57 -7.31 -18.30 -7.80
CA THR A 57 -7.44 -19.27 -8.90
C THR A 57 -8.89 -19.63 -9.19
N ASP A 58 -9.69 -19.87 -8.15
CA ASP A 58 -11.11 -20.16 -8.28
C ASP A 58 -11.90 -18.88 -8.55
N LYS A 59 -12.73 -18.88 -9.60
CA LYS A 59 -13.51 -17.71 -10.02
C LYS A 59 -14.58 -17.31 -9.00
N THR A 60 -15.24 -18.29 -8.38
CA THR A 60 -16.29 -18.03 -7.39
C THR A 60 -15.70 -17.41 -6.13
N GLU A 61 -14.55 -17.93 -5.69
CA GLU A 61 -13.81 -17.38 -4.56
C GLU A 61 -13.27 -15.97 -4.87
N ALA A 62 -12.79 -15.73 -6.08
CA ALA A 62 -12.33 -14.43 -6.55
C ALA A 62 -13.43 -13.35 -6.47
N GLU A 63 -14.68 -13.70 -6.79
CA GLU A 63 -15.81 -12.76 -6.68
C GLU A 63 -16.21 -12.46 -5.23
N ILE A 64 -16.05 -13.44 -4.34
CA ILE A 64 -16.43 -13.30 -2.93
C ILE A 64 -15.34 -12.60 -2.12
N PHE A 65 -14.06 -12.83 -2.45
CA PHE A 65 -12.95 -12.25 -1.71
C PHE A 65 -12.96 -10.73 -1.78
N SER A 66 -12.97 -10.09 -0.62
CA SER A 66 -12.95 -8.63 -0.50
C SER A 66 -12.16 -8.22 0.75
N PHE A 67 -11.58 -7.04 0.73
CA PHE A 67 -10.82 -6.47 1.85
C PHE A 67 -11.02 -4.96 1.91
N LEU A 68 -10.66 -4.37 3.03
CA LEU A 68 -10.65 -2.92 3.25
C LEU A 68 -9.22 -2.39 3.35
N PRO A 69 -8.97 -1.11 3.02
CA PRO A 69 -7.65 -0.50 3.13
C PRO A 69 -7.07 -0.65 4.53
N GLY A 70 -5.81 -1.08 4.63
CA GLY A 70 -5.13 -1.31 5.91
C GLY A 70 -5.15 -2.75 6.41
N GLN A 71 -5.95 -3.63 5.83
CA GLN A 71 -5.96 -5.05 6.17
C GLN A 71 -4.75 -5.80 5.60
N PHE A 72 -4.47 -6.97 6.16
CA PHE A 72 -3.39 -7.86 5.77
C PHE A 72 -3.89 -9.28 5.49
N VAL A 73 -3.05 -10.08 4.90
CA VAL A 73 -3.27 -11.52 4.69
C VAL A 73 -2.13 -12.33 5.28
N MET A 74 -2.41 -13.58 5.63
CA MET A 74 -1.37 -14.59 5.82
C MET A 74 -1.07 -15.19 4.46
N LEU A 75 0.16 -14.98 3.98
CA LEU A 75 0.67 -15.57 2.75
C LEU A 75 1.42 -16.84 3.08
N GLU A 76 0.96 -17.95 2.58
CA GLU A 76 1.62 -19.26 2.69
C GLU A 76 2.41 -19.55 1.42
N LEU A 77 3.69 -19.88 1.59
CA LEU A 77 4.51 -20.47 0.55
C LEU A 77 4.66 -21.97 0.84
N PRO A 78 4.03 -22.86 0.06
CA PRO A 78 4.01 -24.29 0.31
C PRO A 78 5.41 -24.87 0.58
N GLY A 79 5.56 -25.61 1.68
CA GLY A 79 6.82 -26.21 2.12
C GLY A 79 7.78 -25.25 2.85
N PHE A 80 7.47 -23.96 2.95
CA PHE A 80 8.37 -22.99 3.60
C PHE A 80 7.75 -22.28 4.80
N GLY A 81 6.41 -22.20 4.88
CA GLY A 81 5.67 -21.56 5.95
C GLY A 81 4.83 -20.36 5.49
N GLU A 82 4.33 -19.60 6.46
CA GLU A 82 3.47 -18.43 6.19
C GLU A 82 4.01 -17.16 6.85
N ILE A 83 3.61 -16.01 6.31
CA ILE A 83 3.96 -14.68 6.81
C ILE A 83 2.76 -13.74 6.73
N PRO A 84 2.58 -12.83 7.70
CA PRO A 84 1.62 -11.73 7.58
C PRO A 84 2.16 -10.67 6.62
N VAL A 85 1.32 -10.25 5.66
CA VAL A 85 1.69 -9.20 4.70
C VAL A 85 0.50 -8.28 4.45
N SER A 86 0.72 -6.97 4.57
CA SER A 86 -0.30 -5.97 4.27
C SER A 86 -0.68 -5.98 2.79
N ILE A 87 -1.97 -5.78 2.52
CA ILE A 87 -2.46 -5.66 1.16
C ILE A 87 -2.12 -4.26 0.66
N SER A 88 -1.49 -4.19 -0.51
CA SER A 88 -0.99 -2.97 -1.15
C SER A 88 -1.68 -2.67 -2.49
N SER A 89 -2.81 -3.30 -2.77
CA SER A 89 -3.59 -3.11 -4.01
C SER A 89 -4.91 -2.38 -3.74
N SER A 90 -5.57 -1.97 -4.84
CA SER A 90 -6.94 -1.45 -4.79
C SER A 90 -7.93 -2.52 -4.32
N THR A 91 -8.96 -2.08 -3.59
CA THR A 91 -10.07 -2.91 -3.12
C THR A 91 -11.09 -3.22 -4.20
N SER A 92 -11.10 -2.46 -5.29
CA SER A 92 -12.06 -2.61 -6.40
C SER A 92 -11.76 -3.78 -7.34
N ARG A 93 -10.52 -4.29 -7.32
CA ARG A 93 -10.07 -5.38 -8.22
C ARG A 93 -10.39 -6.75 -7.64
N LYS A 94 -11.49 -7.34 -8.08
CA LYS A 94 -11.94 -8.64 -7.61
C LYS A 94 -10.92 -9.76 -7.86
N GLY A 95 -10.68 -10.58 -6.83
CA GLY A 95 -9.76 -11.72 -6.88
C GLY A 95 -8.29 -11.38 -7.08
N PHE A 96 -7.93 -10.09 -7.02
CA PHE A 96 -6.58 -9.62 -7.16
C PHE A 96 -6.04 -9.09 -5.83
N ILE A 97 -4.83 -9.49 -5.48
CA ILE A 97 -4.15 -9.08 -4.25
C ILE A 97 -2.72 -8.66 -4.59
N GLY A 98 -2.39 -7.40 -4.36
CA GLY A 98 -1.01 -6.92 -4.45
C GLY A 98 -0.39 -6.89 -3.06
N ILE A 99 0.82 -7.43 -2.92
CA ILE A 99 1.57 -7.44 -1.67
C ILE A 99 3.01 -7.01 -1.92
N CYS A 100 3.52 -6.12 -1.06
CA CYS A 100 4.92 -5.71 -1.10
C CYS A 100 5.70 -6.43 0.01
N VAL A 101 6.72 -7.20 -0.37
CA VAL A 101 7.46 -8.07 0.54
C VAL A 101 8.94 -7.74 0.54
N ARG A 102 9.48 -7.45 1.74
CA ARG A 102 10.92 -7.30 1.98
C ARG A 102 11.56 -8.68 2.19
N LYS A 103 12.72 -8.87 1.58
CA LYS A 103 13.58 -10.04 1.78
C LYS A 103 14.24 -9.97 3.15
N ALA A 104 13.70 -10.70 4.14
CA ALA A 104 14.12 -10.56 5.53
C ALA A 104 14.28 -11.89 6.30
N GLY A 105 13.71 -13.01 5.82
CA GLY A 105 13.73 -14.28 6.52
C GLY A 105 13.53 -15.48 5.59
N LYS A 106 13.37 -16.68 6.13
CA LYS A 106 13.29 -17.94 5.36
C LYS A 106 12.22 -17.89 4.27
N VAL A 107 10.97 -17.59 4.66
CA VAL A 107 9.83 -17.58 3.73
C VAL A 107 9.99 -16.47 2.68
N THR A 108 10.34 -15.26 3.08
CA THR A 108 10.53 -14.14 2.17
C THR A 108 11.70 -14.34 1.21
N ASN A 109 12.81 -14.96 1.66
CA ASN A 109 13.93 -15.29 0.80
C ASN A 109 13.54 -16.28 -0.29
N MET A 110 12.67 -17.25 0.03
CA MET A 110 12.18 -18.22 -0.96
C MET A 110 11.13 -17.60 -1.89
N LEU A 111 10.23 -16.76 -1.35
CA LEU A 111 9.26 -16.02 -2.14
C LEU A 111 9.94 -15.10 -3.17
N HIS A 112 11.06 -14.48 -2.81
CA HIS A 112 11.84 -13.64 -3.74
C HIS A 112 12.48 -14.41 -4.91
N LYS A 113 12.57 -15.75 -4.82
CA LYS A 113 13.02 -16.65 -5.91
C LYS A 113 11.85 -17.16 -6.77
N ALA A 114 10.61 -16.89 -6.35
CA ALA A 114 9.43 -17.31 -7.09
C ALA A 114 9.37 -16.63 -8.47
N GLN A 115 8.66 -17.28 -9.38
CA GLN A 115 8.41 -16.78 -10.73
C GLN A 115 6.90 -16.63 -10.96
N PRO A 116 6.45 -15.82 -11.94
CA PRO A 116 5.07 -15.87 -12.40
C PRO A 116 4.63 -17.30 -12.70
N GLY A 117 3.42 -17.67 -12.27
CA GLY A 117 2.91 -19.04 -12.28
C GLY A 117 3.07 -19.80 -10.96
N THR A 118 3.93 -19.35 -10.05
CA THR A 118 4.06 -19.97 -8.72
C THR A 118 2.74 -19.94 -7.94
N LYS A 119 2.38 -21.07 -7.34
CA LYS A 119 1.19 -21.19 -6.47
C LYS A 119 1.54 -20.83 -5.04
N VAL A 120 0.64 -20.06 -4.40
CA VAL A 120 0.72 -19.65 -3.00
C VAL A 120 -0.64 -19.77 -2.34
N GLY A 121 -0.68 -19.94 -1.03
CA GLY A 121 -1.90 -19.87 -0.23
C GLY A 121 -2.10 -18.48 0.35
N VAL A 122 -3.35 -18.03 0.42
CA VAL A 122 -3.72 -16.77 1.08
C VAL A 122 -4.86 -17.03 2.04
N ARG A 123 -4.70 -16.63 3.30
CA ARG A 123 -5.78 -16.60 4.31
C ARG A 123 -6.07 -15.18 4.73
N GLY A 124 -7.32 -14.87 5.02
CA GLY A 124 -7.76 -13.56 5.46
C GLY A 124 -8.93 -13.01 4.64
N PRO A 125 -9.12 -11.68 4.60
CA PRO A 125 -8.25 -10.64 5.20
C PRO A 125 -8.37 -10.59 6.72
N PHE A 126 -7.30 -10.15 7.36
CA PHE A 126 -7.19 -9.99 8.81
C PHE A 126 -6.95 -8.53 9.20
N GLY A 127 -7.08 -8.26 10.50
CA GLY A 127 -6.80 -6.97 11.10
C GLY A 127 -7.94 -5.96 10.98
N THR A 128 -7.70 -4.81 11.58
CA THR A 128 -8.54 -3.62 11.43
C THR A 128 -8.28 -2.94 10.10
N TYR A 129 -9.06 -1.92 9.77
CA TYR A 129 -8.95 -1.17 8.51
C TYR A 129 -8.95 0.33 8.78
N PHE A 130 -8.48 1.10 7.85
CA PHE A 130 -8.60 2.56 7.88
C PHE A 130 -10.06 2.95 7.57
N PRO A 131 -10.73 3.70 8.45
CA PRO A 131 -12.15 4.04 8.29
C PRO A 131 -12.33 5.17 7.26
N MET A 132 -12.11 4.86 5.99
CA MET A 132 -12.07 5.83 4.89
C MET A 132 -13.35 6.66 4.78
N GLU A 133 -14.49 6.08 5.12
CA GLU A 133 -15.80 6.75 5.10
C GLU A 133 -15.90 7.89 6.14
N LYS A 134 -15.16 7.76 7.26
CA LYS A 134 -15.10 8.83 8.28
C LYS A 134 -14.23 10.01 7.86
N MET A 135 -13.38 9.80 6.86
CA MET A 135 -12.43 10.79 6.37
C MET A 135 -12.98 11.61 5.20
N ILE A 136 -14.22 11.33 4.76
CA ILE A 136 -14.90 12.10 3.70
C ILE A 136 -15.00 13.57 4.09
N ASN A 137 -14.79 14.47 3.14
CA ASN A 137 -14.76 15.93 3.31
C ASN A 137 -13.65 16.47 4.23
N HIS A 138 -12.58 15.67 4.45
CA HIS A 138 -11.42 16.10 5.22
C HIS A 138 -10.14 16.05 4.37
N ASN A 139 -9.12 16.75 4.86
CA ASN A 139 -7.76 16.61 4.37
C ASN A 139 -7.18 15.27 4.83
N ILE A 140 -6.36 14.65 4.00
CA ILE A 140 -5.70 13.38 4.30
C ILE A 140 -4.19 13.58 4.31
N LEU A 141 -3.57 13.23 5.42
CA LEU A 141 -2.12 13.25 5.59
C LEU A 141 -1.59 11.82 5.75
N LEU A 142 -0.89 11.33 4.75
CA LEU A 142 -0.28 10.01 4.74
C LEU A 142 1.20 10.14 5.11
N ILE A 143 1.63 9.48 6.18
CA ILE A 143 3.01 9.58 6.69
C ILE A 143 3.61 8.17 6.69
N ALA A 144 4.67 7.97 5.90
CA ALA A 144 5.30 6.68 5.73
C ALA A 144 6.80 6.69 5.99
N GLY A 145 7.31 5.64 6.61
CA GLY A 145 8.74 5.36 6.75
C GLY A 145 9.13 4.02 6.12
N GLY A 146 10.01 4.04 5.13
CA GLY A 146 10.51 2.84 4.46
C GLY A 146 9.40 1.92 3.95
N LEU A 147 9.41 0.64 4.36
CA LEU A 147 8.39 -0.35 3.97
C LEU A 147 6.97 0.01 4.45
N GLY A 148 6.82 0.92 5.42
CA GLY A 148 5.52 1.40 5.88
C GLY A 148 4.70 2.09 4.78
N PHE A 149 5.30 2.44 3.66
CA PHE A 149 4.56 2.94 2.49
C PHE A 149 3.69 1.87 1.81
N ALA A 150 4.07 0.60 1.89
CA ALA A 150 3.34 -0.51 1.28
C ALA A 150 1.88 -0.64 1.76
N PRO A 151 1.56 -0.64 3.07
CA PRO A 151 0.18 -0.66 3.53
C PRO A 151 -0.60 0.64 3.19
N LEU A 152 0.07 1.78 3.04
CA LEU A 152 -0.58 3.04 2.66
C LEU A 152 -0.99 3.09 1.18
N ARG A 153 -0.45 2.23 0.35
CA ARG A 153 -0.82 2.17 -1.07
C ARG A 153 -2.28 1.78 -1.28
N SER A 154 -2.86 0.92 -0.44
CA SER A 154 -4.27 0.54 -0.53
C SER A 154 -5.23 1.71 -0.25
N PRO A 155 -5.09 2.50 0.85
CA PRO A 155 -5.88 3.72 1.03
C PRO A 155 -5.63 4.78 -0.05
N ILE A 156 -4.41 4.89 -0.62
CA ILE A 156 -4.16 5.79 -1.75
C ILE A 156 -5.04 5.40 -2.95
N TYR A 157 -5.13 4.12 -3.31
CA TYR A 157 -6.02 3.67 -4.37
C TYR A 157 -7.49 3.95 -4.06
N TRP A 158 -7.91 3.72 -2.82
CA TRP A 158 -9.27 4.07 -2.40
C TRP A 158 -9.56 5.56 -2.61
N ILE A 159 -8.65 6.45 -2.17
CA ILE A 159 -8.78 7.89 -2.36
C ILE A 159 -8.80 8.25 -3.86
N ASN A 160 -7.95 7.64 -4.68
CA ASN A 160 -7.93 7.88 -6.12
C ASN A 160 -9.27 7.55 -6.79
N GLU A 161 -9.89 6.43 -6.39
CA GLU A 161 -11.18 5.97 -6.90
C GLU A 161 -12.36 6.86 -6.42
N HIS A 162 -12.17 7.57 -5.31
CA HIS A 162 -13.18 8.45 -4.68
C HIS A 162 -12.62 9.87 -4.48
N ARG A 163 -11.79 10.36 -5.41
CA ARG A 163 -11.00 11.59 -5.22
C ARG A 163 -11.83 12.81 -4.83
N SER A 164 -13.03 12.96 -5.39
CA SER A 164 -13.96 14.06 -5.11
C SER A 164 -14.49 14.07 -3.67
N ASP A 165 -14.40 12.95 -2.96
CA ASP A 165 -14.91 12.83 -1.60
C ASP A 165 -13.91 13.35 -0.56
N TYR A 166 -12.67 13.62 -0.96
CA TYR A 166 -11.59 14.07 -0.08
C TYR A 166 -11.10 15.46 -0.50
N LYS A 167 -10.69 16.26 0.49
CA LYS A 167 -10.06 17.56 0.26
C LYS A 167 -8.61 17.40 -0.19
N ASP A 168 -7.68 18.13 0.42
CA ASP A 168 -6.25 18.03 0.11
C ASP A 168 -5.67 16.71 0.59
N VAL A 169 -4.80 16.14 -0.21
CA VAL A 169 -4.09 14.90 0.13
C VAL A 169 -2.59 15.16 0.07
N SER A 170 -1.94 14.95 1.22
CA SER A 170 -0.50 15.09 1.35
C SER A 170 0.15 13.76 1.72
N ILE A 171 1.31 13.48 1.13
CA ILE A 171 2.13 12.30 1.42
C ILE A 171 3.50 12.77 1.90
N LEU A 172 3.84 12.44 3.14
CA LEU A 172 5.19 12.60 3.67
C LEU A 172 5.85 11.22 3.71
N TYR A 173 6.93 11.05 2.97
CA TYR A 173 7.59 9.77 2.86
C TYR A 173 9.09 9.87 3.09
N GLY A 174 9.58 9.17 4.12
CA GLY A 174 10.98 9.09 4.48
C GLY A 174 11.57 7.71 4.26
N THR A 175 12.79 7.64 3.72
CA THR A 175 13.57 6.41 3.57
C THR A 175 15.02 6.63 3.93
N LYS A 176 15.78 5.54 4.12
CA LYS A 176 17.19 5.65 4.43
C LYS A 176 17.97 6.34 3.31
N ASN A 177 17.72 5.95 2.06
CA ASN A 177 18.38 6.53 0.88
C ASN A 177 17.45 6.47 -0.35
N PRO A 178 17.79 7.17 -1.46
CA PRO A 178 16.95 7.25 -2.65
C PRO A 178 16.64 5.90 -3.32
N SER A 179 17.55 4.91 -3.21
CA SER A 179 17.35 3.58 -3.79
C SER A 179 16.28 2.76 -3.06
N GLN A 180 15.92 3.14 -1.83
CA GLN A 180 14.90 2.48 -1.01
C GLN A 180 13.51 3.11 -1.13
N ILE A 181 13.33 4.12 -1.97
CA ILE A 181 12.01 4.73 -2.20
C ILE A 181 11.14 3.74 -3.01
N LEU A 182 10.05 3.27 -2.39
CA LEU A 182 9.11 2.34 -3.02
C LEU A 182 8.17 3.09 -3.99
N PHE A 183 7.72 2.42 -5.03
CA PHE A 183 6.68 2.90 -5.96
C PHE A 183 6.97 4.26 -6.61
N LYS A 184 8.23 4.64 -6.82
CA LYS A 184 8.64 5.92 -7.45
C LYS A 184 7.86 6.23 -8.72
N TYR A 185 7.59 5.20 -9.53
CA TYR A 185 6.88 5.31 -10.81
C TYR A 185 5.42 5.78 -10.69
N GLN A 186 4.85 5.84 -9.48
CA GLN A 186 3.46 6.28 -9.25
C GLN A 186 3.37 7.73 -8.77
N PHE A 187 4.45 8.31 -8.25
CA PHE A 187 4.40 9.64 -7.62
C PHE A 187 4.02 10.74 -8.60
N GLU A 188 4.57 10.72 -9.80
CA GLU A 188 4.24 11.69 -10.82
C GLU A 188 2.75 11.64 -11.17
N MET A 189 2.21 10.44 -11.37
CA MET A 189 0.79 10.25 -11.63
C MET A 189 -0.07 10.75 -10.46
N TRP A 190 0.31 10.43 -9.22
CA TRP A 190 -0.46 10.88 -8.05
C TRP A 190 -0.42 12.39 -7.89
N SER A 191 0.71 13.02 -8.14
CA SER A 191 0.84 14.47 -8.08
C SER A 191 0.06 15.17 -9.20
N GLN A 192 0.24 14.74 -10.45
CA GLN A 192 -0.32 15.44 -11.62
C GLN A 192 -1.80 15.15 -11.85
N ILE A 193 -2.24 13.88 -11.69
CA ILE A 193 -3.62 13.48 -11.99
C ILE A 193 -4.54 13.67 -10.79
N TYR A 194 -4.04 13.32 -9.58
CA TYR A 194 -4.86 13.36 -8.36
C TYR A 194 -4.58 14.56 -7.47
N ASN A 195 -3.65 15.44 -7.90
CA ASN A 195 -3.29 16.67 -7.18
C ASN A 195 -2.84 16.41 -5.74
N TYR A 196 -1.90 15.46 -5.55
CA TYR A 196 -1.32 15.17 -4.24
C TYR A 196 -0.06 16.01 -4.00
N ASP A 197 0.07 16.56 -2.80
CA ASP A 197 1.32 17.14 -2.30
C ASP A 197 2.23 16.03 -1.78
N ILE A 198 3.25 15.64 -2.56
CA ILE A 198 4.15 14.54 -2.23
C ILE A 198 5.51 15.08 -1.85
N ARG A 199 5.92 14.82 -0.62
CA ARG A 199 7.20 15.27 -0.06
C ARG A 199 8.04 14.08 0.37
N LEU A 200 9.24 14.02 -0.19
CA LEU A 200 10.19 12.94 0.04
C LEU A 200 11.38 13.46 0.84
N ILE A 201 11.89 12.61 1.73
CA ILE A 201 13.12 12.90 2.48
C ILE A 201 13.93 11.61 2.64
N VAL A 202 15.25 11.74 2.63
CA VAL A 202 16.15 10.61 2.88
C VAL A 202 17.15 10.94 3.99
N ASP A 203 17.56 9.92 4.73
CA ASP A 203 18.57 10.09 5.78
C ASP A 203 19.97 10.25 5.17
N GLU A 204 20.27 9.45 4.12
CA GLU A 204 21.56 9.35 3.44
C GLU A 204 21.38 9.60 1.93
N PRO A 205 21.70 10.80 1.42
CA PRO A 205 21.55 11.10 0.00
C PRO A 205 22.65 10.42 -0.83
N ASP A 206 22.34 10.11 -2.08
CA ASP A 206 23.34 9.83 -3.11
C ASP A 206 23.68 11.11 -3.92
N LYS A 207 24.56 10.98 -4.92
CA LYS A 207 25.02 12.13 -5.73
C LYS A 207 23.93 12.71 -6.63
N GLU A 208 22.89 11.95 -6.91
CA GLU A 208 21.81 12.33 -7.83
C GLU A 208 20.57 12.84 -7.06
N TRP A 209 20.62 12.83 -5.71
CA TRP A 209 19.52 13.27 -4.89
C TRP A 209 19.45 14.78 -4.75
N GLU A 210 18.41 15.39 -5.29
CA GLU A 210 18.12 16.82 -5.21
C GLU A 210 17.04 17.16 -4.17
N GLY A 211 16.47 16.14 -3.51
CA GLY A 211 15.41 16.30 -2.52
C GLY A 211 15.94 16.63 -1.11
N LYS A 212 15.04 16.62 -0.14
CA LYS A 212 15.39 16.90 1.26
C LYS A 212 16.20 15.78 1.89
N VAL A 213 17.10 16.16 2.80
CA VAL A 213 17.94 15.28 3.62
C VAL A 213 17.63 15.53 5.08
N GLY A 214 17.39 14.47 5.85
CA GLY A 214 17.06 14.54 7.26
C GLY A 214 15.99 13.54 7.67
N LEU A 215 15.35 13.77 8.79
CA LEU A 215 14.30 12.90 9.33
C LEU A 215 12.92 13.29 8.76
N ILE A 216 11.99 12.34 8.73
CA ILE A 216 10.62 12.57 8.24
C ILE A 216 9.92 13.71 9.00
N THR A 217 10.29 13.94 10.27
CA THR A 217 9.80 15.04 11.09
C THR A 217 10.18 16.42 10.57
N ASP A 218 11.24 16.52 9.78
CA ASP A 218 11.62 17.80 9.18
C ASP A 218 10.65 18.25 8.10
N LEU A 219 9.89 17.31 7.50
CA LEU A 219 8.86 17.62 6.52
C LEU A 219 7.64 18.33 7.13
N PHE A 220 7.39 18.19 8.43
CA PHE A 220 6.30 18.90 9.10
C PHE A 220 6.47 20.42 9.10
N LYS A 221 7.71 20.90 8.99
CA LYS A 221 8.01 22.34 8.89
C LYS A 221 7.53 22.97 7.58
N ASP A 222 7.28 22.14 6.58
CA ASP A 222 6.95 22.57 5.23
C ASP A 222 5.47 22.51 4.91
N ILE A 223 4.66 21.93 5.78
CA ILE A 223 3.23 21.79 5.59
C ILE A 223 2.45 22.53 6.66
N THR A 224 1.30 23.05 6.27
CA THR A 224 0.30 23.58 7.21
C THR A 224 -0.77 22.53 7.43
N ILE A 225 -0.96 22.09 8.66
CA ILE A 225 -1.97 21.11 9.04
C ILE A 225 -3.09 21.84 9.74
N ASP A 226 -4.34 21.63 9.30
CA ASP A 226 -5.53 22.00 10.04
C ASP A 226 -5.96 20.80 10.91
N PRO A 227 -5.69 20.81 12.23
CA PRO A 227 -5.94 19.63 13.07
C PRO A 227 -7.42 19.24 13.17
N GLN A 228 -8.34 20.20 12.95
CA GLN A 228 -9.77 19.94 13.03
C GLN A 228 -10.34 19.32 11.76
N ASN A 229 -9.66 19.50 10.63
CA ASN A 229 -10.11 19.03 9.32
C ASN A 229 -9.15 18.03 8.65
N THR A 230 -8.18 17.46 9.38
CA THR A 230 -7.20 16.56 8.80
C THR A 230 -7.20 15.20 9.51
N TYR A 231 -7.31 14.12 8.75
CA TYR A 231 -6.99 12.78 9.23
C TYR A 231 -5.58 12.40 8.83
N ALA A 232 -4.78 11.95 9.79
CA ALA A 232 -3.44 11.44 9.55
C ALA A 232 -3.41 9.90 9.62
N ILE A 233 -2.80 9.27 8.61
CA ILE A 233 -2.53 7.83 8.58
C ILE A 233 -1.02 7.64 8.61
N VAL A 234 -0.51 7.05 9.68
CA VAL A 234 0.93 6.89 9.94
C VAL A 234 1.32 5.43 9.87
N CYS A 235 2.33 5.09 9.09
CA CYS A 235 2.88 3.74 9.03
C CYS A 235 4.39 3.74 8.82
N GLY A 236 5.12 3.01 9.69
CA GLY A 236 6.57 2.93 9.62
C GLY A 236 7.19 2.37 10.90
N PRO A 237 8.50 2.49 11.06
CA PRO A 237 9.20 2.03 12.26
C PRO A 237 8.66 2.67 13.55
N PRO A 238 8.66 1.94 14.69
CA PRO A 238 8.13 2.45 15.96
C PRO A 238 8.70 3.81 16.38
N ILE A 239 9.98 4.03 16.14
CA ILE A 239 10.63 5.31 16.47
C ILE A 239 10.05 6.46 15.65
N MET A 240 9.83 6.26 14.34
CA MET A 240 9.22 7.25 13.47
C MET A 240 7.78 7.55 13.94
N PHE A 241 6.99 6.50 14.24
CA PHE A 241 5.62 6.65 14.71
C PHE A 241 5.55 7.52 15.97
N LYS A 242 6.44 7.28 16.95
CA LYS A 242 6.52 8.07 18.19
C LYS A 242 6.71 9.57 17.90
N PHE A 243 7.66 9.91 17.04
CA PHE A 243 7.96 11.31 16.75
C PHE A 243 6.91 11.97 15.84
N ALA A 244 6.39 11.23 14.83
CA ALA A 244 5.33 11.75 13.97
C ALA A 244 4.07 12.07 14.78
N CYS A 245 3.63 11.18 15.67
CA CYS A 245 2.46 11.43 16.52
C CYS A 245 2.68 12.60 17.49
N ALA A 246 3.91 12.80 17.98
CA ALA A 246 4.22 13.96 18.85
C ALA A 246 4.11 15.31 18.13
N HIS A 247 4.26 15.35 16.79
CA HIS A 247 4.05 16.56 15.98
C HIS A 247 2.59 16.78 15.57
N LEU A 248 1.76 15.74 15.66
CA LEU A 248 0.33 15.80 15.29
C LEU A 248 -0.59 16.14 16.48
N ASN A 249 -0.05 16.11 17.71
CA ASN A 249 -0.76 16.48 18.94
C ASN A 249 -0.46 17.93 19.33
#